data_e8fdd6607d6d50e278183193099b7d69
#
_entry.id   e8fdd6607d6d50e278183193099b7d69
#
_cell.length_a   1.000
_cell.length_b   1.000
_cell.length_c   1.000
_cell.angle_alpha   90.00
_cell.angle_beta   90.00
_cell.angle_gamma   90.00
#
_symmetry.space_group_name_H-M   'P 1'
#
loop_
_entity.id
_entity.type
_entity.pdbx_description
1 polymer ?
#
loop_
_entity_poly.entity_id
_entity_poly.type
_entity_poly.pdbx_seq_one_letter_code
_entity_poly.pdbx_strand_id
1 'polypeptide(L)'
;MKSLALVRDRLRLTAAFRTKQSILIFLLLFAFVLPGCSGDRAAELYDTAGFEELQNNRAHALKLYQEIITKYPDSKYAKEAKERIEEIERSEADK
;
A
#
# COMPACT_ATOMS: atom_id res chain seq x y z
N MET A 1 5.24 -11.41 -54.05
CA MET A 1 5.79 -10.20 -53.42
C MET A 1 4.72 -9.28 -52.82
N LYS A 2 3.57 -9.11 -53.44
CA LYS A 2 2.47 -8.28 -52.91
C LYS A 2 1.82 -8.86 -51.64
N SER A 3 1.80 -10.19 -51.48
CA SER A 3 1.22 -10.87 -50.32
C SER A 3 2.03 -10.71 -49.03
N LEU A 4 3.35 -10.55 -49.16
CA LEU A 4 4.24 -10.32 -48.01
C LEU A 4 4.09 -8.91 -47.43
N ALA A 5 3.83 -7.90 -48.26
CA ALA A 5 3.58 -6.53 -47.81
C ALA A 5 2.26 -6.41 -47.06
N LEU A 6 1.23 -7.13 -47.49
CA LEU A 6 -0.08 -7.19 -46.82
C LEU A 6 0.01 -7.89 -45.46
N VAL A 7 0.80 -8.94 -45.35
CA VAL A 7 1.04 -9.63 -44.05
C VAL A 7 1.81 -8.75 -43.07
N ARG A 8 2.79 -7.99 -43.56
CA ARG A 8 3.52 -7.03 -42.74
C ARG A 8 2.62 -5.92 -42.21
N ASP A 9 1.72 -5.40 -43.04
CA ASP A 9 0.78 -4.36 -42.61
C ASP A 9 -0.21 -4.89 -41.56
N ARG A 10 -0.68 -6.12 -41.71
CA ARG A 10 -1.55 -6.78 -40.73
C ARG A 10 -0.82 -7.00 -39.39
N LEU A 11 0.44 -7.40 -39.43
CA LEU A 11 1.26 -7.59 -38.25
C LEU A 11 1.56 -6.27 -37.52
N ARG A 12 1.75 -5.19 -38.28
CA ARG A 12 1.93 -3.86 -37.69
C ARG A 12 0.67 -3.36 -37.02
N LEU A 13 -0.49 -3.58 -37.63
CA LEU A 13 -1.79 -3.21 -37.06
C LEU A 13 -2.10 -3.98 -35.78
N THR A 14 -1.81 -5.29 -35.74
CA THR A 14 -2.00 -6.11 -34.55
C THR A 14 -1.03 -5.76 -33.43
N ALA A 15 0.22 -5.41 -33.75
CA ALA A 15 1.21 -4.97 -32.78
C ALA A 15 0.83 -3.61 -32.14
N ALA A 16 0.34 -2.66 -32.95
CA ALA A 16 -0.13 -1.36 -32.47
C ALA A 16 -1.37 -1.50 -31.59
N PHE A 17 -2.26 -2.41 -31.92
CA PHE A 17 -3.47 -2.69 -31.14
C PHE A 17 -3.13 -3.34 -29.78
N ARG A 18 -2.17 -4.24 -29.76
CA ARG A 18 -1.68 -4.88 -28.54
C ARG A 18 -1.02 -3.89 -27.58
N THR A 19 -0.27 -2.92 -28.11
CA THR A 19 0.41 -1.91 -27.29
C THR A 19 -0.59 -0.99 -26.59
N LYS A 20 -1.63 -0.56 -27.30
CA LYS A 20 -2.70 0.27 -26.71
C LYS A 20 -3.50 -0.50 -25.65
N GLN A 21 -3.79 -1.77 -25.90
CA GLN A 21 -4.48 -2.63 -24.96
C GLN A 21 -3.65 -2.91 -23.72
N SER A 22 -2.34 -3.11 -23.86
CA SER A 22 -1.41 -3.30 -22.74
C SER A 22 -1.32 -2.06 -21.87
N ILE A 23 -1.27 -0.87 -22.48
CA ILE A 23 -1.23 0.40 -21.75
C ILE A 23 -2.53 0.63 -20.98
N LEU A 24 -3.69 0.33 -21.59
CA LEU A 24 -5.00 0.42 -20.95
C LEU A 24 -5.14 -0.53 -19.75
N ILE A 25 -4.72 -1.77 -19.92
CA ILE A 25 -4.72 -2.78 -18.85
C ILE A 25 -3.76 -2.36 -17.72
N PHE A 26 -2.61 -1.84 -18.07
CA PHE A 26 -1.61 -1.35 -17.11
C PHE A 26 -2.14 -0.14 -16.32
N LEU A 27 -2.81 0.80 -17.00
CA LEU A 27 -3.46 1.95 -16.38
C LEU A 27 -4.61 1.54 -15.46
N LEU A 28 -5.40 0.56 -15.86
CA LEU A 28 -6.49 0.01 -15.06
C LEU A 28 -5.97 -0.70 -13.80
N LEU A 29 -4.91 -1.49 -13.94
CA LEU A 29 -4.25 -2.15 -12.81
C LEU A 29 -3.62 -1.14 -11.86
N PHE A 30 -3.02 -0.09 -12.39
CA PHE A 30 -2.41 0.98 -11.61
C PHE A 30 -3.45 1.78 -10.83
N ALA A 31 -4.60 2.07 -11.43
CA ALA A 31 -5.72 2.74 -10.77
C ALA A 31 -6.34 1.90 -9.65
N PHE A 32 -6.27 0.59 -9.75
CA PHE A 32 -6.80 -0.34 -8.73
C PHE A 32 -5.88 -0.45 -7.51
N VAL A 33 -4.58 -0.27 -7.69
CA VAL A 33 -3.58 -0.39 -6.62
C VAL A 33 -3.54 0.86 -5.74
N LEU A 34 -3.78 2.05 -6.30
CA LEU A 34 -3.67 3.33 -5.59
C LEU A 34 -4.67 3.52 -4.42
N PRO A 35 -5.97 3.21 -4.54
CA PRO A 35 -6.88 3.38 -3.41
C PRO A 35 -6.76 2.31 -2.32
N GLY A 36 -6.23 1.12 -2.65
CA GLY A 36 -5.98 0.05 -1.68
C GLY A 36 -4.73 0.26 -0.82
N CYS A 37 -3.73 0.99 -1.31
CA CYS A 37 -2.44 1.17 -0.64
C CYS A 37 -2.52 1.99 0.64
N SER A 38 -3.42 2.98 0.75
CA SER A 38 -3.50 3.83 1.94
C SER A 38 -4.07 3.10 3.17
N GLY A 39 -5.07 2.24 2.98
CA GLY A 39 -5.64 1.41 4.05
C GLY A 39 -4.69 0.29 4.48
N ASP A 40 -4.07 -0.37 3.51
CA ASP A 40 -3.12 -1.47 3.73
C ASP A 40 -1.85 -0.98 4.44
N ARG A 41 -1.40 0.23 4.16
CA ARG A 41 -0.22 0.81 4.79
C ARG A 41 -0.43 1.06 6.28
N ALA A 42 -1.59 1.57 6.67
CA ALA A 42 -1.93 1.76 8.08
C ALA A 42 -1.99 0.42 8.82
N ALA A 43 -2.55 -0.62 8.18
CA ALA A 43 -2.59 -1.97 8.73
C ALA A 43 -1.18 -2.54 8.92
N GLU A 44 -0.30 -2.39 7.92
CA GLU A 44 1.10 -2.84 8.00
C GLU A 44 1.84 -2.17 9.15
N LEU A 45 1.69 -0.85 9.29
CA LEU A 45 2.32 -0.10 10.38
C LEU A 45 1.81 -0.57 11.73
N TYR A 46 0.51 -0.83 11.84
CA TYR A 46 -0.11 -1.32 13.07
C TYR A 46 0.41 -2.72 13.45
N ASP A 47 0.45 -3.63 12.49
CA ASP A 47 0.98 -4.99 12.70
C ASP A 47 2.45 -4.97 13.10
N THR A 48 3.25 -4.12 12.42
CA THR A 48 4.67 -3.97 12.72
C THR A 48 4.86 -3.39 14.13
N ALA A 49 4.06 -2.40 14.50
CA ALA A 49 4.10 -1.81 15.84
C ALA A 49 3.80 -2.86 16.93
N GLY A 50 2.78 -3.70 16.71
CA GLY A 50 2.45 -4.80 17.62
C GLY A 50 3.59 -5.81 17.74
N PHE A 51 4.26 -6.12 16.63
CA PHE A 51 5.42 -6.99 16.61
C PHE A 51 6.59 -6.39 17.40
N GLU A 52 6.84 -5.09 17.27
CA GLU A 52 7.88 -4.39 18.03
C GLU A 52 7.58 -4.39 19.55
N GLU A 53 6.31 -4.29 19.93
CA GLU A 53 5.91 -4.45 21.33
C GLU A 53 6.28 -5.82 21.89
N LEU A 54 6.01 -6.89 21.12
CA LEU A 54 6.34 -8.26 21.51
C LEU A 54 7.85 -8.47 21.70
N GLN A 55 8.66 -7.71 20.98
CA GLN A 55 10.12 -7.73 21.09
C GLN A 55 10.66 -6.79 22.19
N ASN A 56 9.78 -6.17 22.97
CA ASN A 56 10.13 -5.16 23.99
C ASN A 56 10.74 -3.88 23.39
N ASN A 57 10.54 -3.63 22.11
CA ASN A 57 11.01 -2.42 21.44
C ASN A 57 9.90 -1.37 21.44
N ARG A 58 9.51 -0.94 22.64
CA ARG A 58 8.39 -0.01 22.87
C ARG A 58 8.60 1.35 22.21
N ALA A 59 9.83 1.86 22.24
CA ALA A 59 10.15 3.15 21.63
C ALA A 59 9.87 3.16 20.13
N HIS A 60 10.22 2.08 19.43
CA HIS A 60 9.95 1.93 18.00
C HIS A 60 8.45 1.72 17.74
N ALA A 61 7.79 0.90 18.56
CA ALA A 61 6.34 0.68 18.46
C ALA A 61 5.57 2.01 18.58
N LEU A 62 5.92 2.85 19.56
CA LEU A 62 5.30 4.17 19.75
C LEU A 62 5.47 5.07 18.52
N LYS A 63 6.64 5.05 17.88
CA LYS A 63 6.89 5.81 16.64
C LYS A 63 5.97 5.35 15.51
N LEU A 64 5.80 4.04 15.37
CA LEU A 64 4.96 3.47 14.32
C LEU A 64 3.47 3.82 14.56
N TYR A 65 3.01 3.73 15.79
CA TYR A 65 1.65 4.15 16.14
C TYR A 65 1.43 5.64 15.89
N GLN A 66 2.40 6.48 16.24
CA GLN A 66 2.37 7.93 15.97
C GLN A 66 2.33 8.21 14.47
N GLU A 67 3.06 7.45 13.67
CA GLU A 67 3.07 7.57 12.22
C GLU A 67 1.67 7.30 11.63
N ILE A 68 0.97 6.29 12.14
CA ILE A 68 -0.41 5.99 11.72
C ILE A 68 -1.32 7.19 12.00
N ILE A 69 -1.24 7.76 13.19
CA ILE A 69 -2.08 8.90 13.62
C ILE A 69 -1.80 10.13 12.74
N THR A 70 -0.54 10.37 12.41
CA THR A 70 -0.11 11.53 11.65
C THR A 70 -0.44 11.41 10.15
N LYS A 71 -0.14 10.25 9.56
CA LYS A 71 -0.28 10.02 8.11
C LYS A 71 -1.66 9.52 7.70
N TYR A 72 -2.32 8.76 8.58
CA TYR A 72 -3.59 8.10 8.27
C TYR A 72 -4.64 8.37 9.36
N PRO A 73 -4.94 9.66 9.64
CA PRO A 73 -5.82 10.01 10.78
C PRO A 73 -7.25 9.52 10.62
N ASP A 74 -7.70 9.28 9.38
CA ASP A 74 -9.05 8.80 9.09
C ASP A 74 -9.16 7.26 9.10
N SER A 75 -8.06 6.56 9.30
CA SER A 75 -8.04 5.10 9.37
C SER A 75 -8.56 4.62 10.73
N LYS A 76 -9.23 3.47 10.75
CA LYS A 76 -9.60 2.79 12.01
C LYS A 76 -8.38 2.50 12.87
N TYR A 77 -7.23 2.25 12.24
CA TYR A 77 -5.96 1.98 12.93
C TYR A 77 -5.41 3.20 13.67
N ALA A 78 -5.76 4.42 13.25
CA ALA A 78 -5.38 5.64 13.96
C ALA A 78 -6.01 5.68 15.36
N LYS A 79 -7.28 5.30 15.46
CA LYS A 79 -7.98 5.21 16.75
C LYS A 79 -7.40 4.12 17.63
N GLU A 80 -7.19 2.93 17.07
CA GLU A 80 -6.58 1.79 17.77
C GLU A 80 -5.15 2.11 18.21
N ALA A 81 -4.39 2.82 17.38
CA ALA A 81 -3.03 3.26 17.70
C ALA A 81 -3.00 4.21 18.89
N LYS A 82 -3.95 5.15 18.97
CA LYS A 82 -4.09 6.06 20.13
C LYS A 82 -4.33 5.28 21.43
N GLU A 83 -5.24 4.35 21.39
CA GLU A 83 -5.56 3.50 22.55
C GLU A 83 -4.33 2.70 22.98
N ARG A 84 -3.59 2.18 22.03
CA ARG A 84 -2.38 1.39 22.28
C ARG A 84 -1.26 2.24 22.89
N ILE A 85 -1.08 3.48 22.41
CA ILE A 85 -0.11 4.43 22.99
C ILE A 85 -0.45 4.70 24.46
N GLU A 86 -1.71 4.97 24.76
CA GLU A 86 -2.17 5.23 26.13
C GLU A 86 -1.91 4.03 27.04
N GLU A 87 -2.13 2.82 26.58
CA GLU A 87 -1.86 1.58 27.33
C GLU A 87 -0.37 1.41 27.62
N ILE A 88 0.49 1.65 26.63
CA ILE A 88 1.95 1.54 26.78
C ILE A 88 2.44 2.58 27.79
N GLU A 89 2.01 3.83 27.65
CA GLU A 89 2.40 4.92 28.56
C GLU A 89 1.92 4.65 29.98
N ARG A 90 0.71 4.13 30.16
CA ARG A 90 0.17 3.75 31.46
C ARG A 90 0.98 2.63 32.11
N SER A 91 1.36 1.62 31.31
CA SER A 91 2.16 0.50 31.82
C SER A 91 3.57 0.92 32.23
N GLU A 92 4.13 1.92 31.59
CA GLU A 92 5.43 2.48 31.92
C GLU A 92 5.35 3.34 33.21
N ALA A 93 4.26 4.09 33.37
CA ALA A 93 4.00 4.89 34.54
C ALA A 93 3.81 4.04 35.84
N ASP A 94 3.25 2.83 35.66
CA ASP A 94 3.02 1.90 36.78
C ASP A 94 4.28 1.15 37.23
N LYS A 95 5.36 1.28 36.50
CA LYS A 95 6.67 0.72 36.90
C LYS A 95 7.47 1.72 37.68
#